data_420fcbe78fa8f2892b6143d264cd61b5
#
_entry.id   420fcbe78fa8f2892b6143d264cd61b5
#
_cell.length_a   1.000
_cell.length_b   1.000
_cell.length_c   1.000
_cell.angle_alpha   90.00
_cell.angle_beta   90.00
_cell.angle_gamma   90.00
#
_symmetry.space_group_name_H-M   'P 1'
#
loop_
_entity.id
_entity.type
_entity.pdbx_description
1 polymer ?
#
loop_
_entity_poly.entity_id
_entity_poly.type
_entity_poly.pdbx_seq_one_letter_code
_entity_poly.pdbx_strand_id
1 'polypeptide(L)'
;NVQVLHRDDGSSKNITLIDKKNIHNNRLQVINQYEVKQADGARHDNRYDVTILVNGFPLVHVELKRRGVAIREAFNQINRYQRDSFWAGCGLYEYVQIFVISNGTNTKYYSNSTRYNAIKDAEHGKTKKEKTSNSFEFTSYWADANNRVLTDLIDFTRTFFAKHTILSVLTRYCIFTSEKMLMVMRPYQITATERILNRIEITNNYKKYGTIEGGGYIWHTTGSG
;
A
#
# COMPACT_ATOMS: atom_id res chain seq x y z
N ASN A 1 2.16 14.20 11.91
CA ASN A 1 3.54 14.65 11.95
C ASN A 1 3.66 15.94 11.13
N VAL A 2 3.90 17.06 11.82
CA VAL A 2 4.16 18.36 11.19
C VAL A 2 5.67 18.54 11.11
N GLN A 3 6.15 18.92 9.95
CA GLN A 3 7.54 19.29 9.70
C GLN A 3 7.60 20.78 9.37
N VAL A 4 8.64 21.46 9.82
CA VAL A 4 8.87 22.87 9.48
C VAL A 4 9.76 22.91 8.23
N LEU A 5 9.24 23.51 7.16
CA LEU A 5 10.02 23.80 5.96
C LEU A 5 10.54 25.24 6.07
N HIS A 6 11.84 25.40 6.06
CA HIS A 6 12.50 26.69 5.89
C HIS A 6 12.74 26.91 4.38
N ARG A 7 12.28 28.04 3.86
CA ARG A 7 12.39 28.39 2.46
C ARG A 7 13.60 29.31 2.23
N ASP A 8 14.04 29.38 0.99
CA ASP A 8 15.18 30.21 0.57
C ASP A 8 14.91 31.72 0.77
N ASP A 9 13.64 32.13 0.80
CA ASP A 9 13.21 33.50 1.09
C ASP A 9 13.21 33.85 2.60
N GLY A 10 13.68 32.94 3.47
CA GLY A 10 13.72 33.09 4.91
C GLY A 10 12.37 32.80 5.61
N SER A 11 11.30 32.54 4.87
CA SER A 11 10.01 32.19 5.46
C SER A 11 9.99 30.72 5.93
N SER A 12 9.15 30.42 6.92
CA SER A 12 8.94 29.05 7.41
C SER A 12 7.48 28.65 7.26
N LYS A 13 7.25 27.39 6.87
CA LYS A 13 5.91 26.83 6.72
C LYS A 13 5.82 25.46 7.37
N ASN A 14 4.76 25.24 8.14
CA ASN A 14 4.43 23.93 8.66
C ASN A 14 3.85 23.06 7.54
N ILE A 15 4.45 21.87 7.33
CA ILE A 15 4.00 20.88 6.37
C ILE A 15 3.50 19.67 7.14
N THR A 16 2.27 19.22 6.84
CA THR A 16 1.75 17.94 7.30
C THR A 16 1.99 16.90 6.22
N LEU A 17 2.89 15.95 6.46
CA LEU A 17 3.22 14.91 5.47
C LEU A 17 2.01 14.01 5.22
N ILE A 18 1.47 13.39 6.27
CA ILE A 18 0.26 12.57 6.21
C ILE A 18 -0.53 12.79 7.51
N ASP A 19 -1.79 13.17 7.39
CA ASP A 19 -2.70 13.26 8.52
C ASP A 19 -3.35 11.89 8.77
N LYS A 20 -2.88 11.21 9.82
CA LYS A 20 -3.40 9.91 10.23
C LYS A 20 -4.63 10.00 11.12
N LYS A 21 -4.88 11.16 11.74
CA LYS A 21 -6.05 11.37 12.59
C LYS A 21 -7.27 11.69 11.75
N ASN A 22 -7.14 12.67 10.86
CA ASN A 22 -8.16 13.12 9.95
C ASN A 22 -7.76 12.77 8.52
N ILE A 23 -7.92 11.50 8.15
CA ILE A 23 -7.44 10.99 6.85
C ILE A 23 -8.01 11.75 5.65
N HIS A 24 -9.20 12.33 5.76
CA HIS A 24 -9.82 13.12 4.70
C HIS A 24 -9.13 14.44 4.39
N ASN A 25 -8.27 14.95 5.30
CA ASN A 25 -7.44 16.12 5.06
C ASN A 25 -6.34 15.86 4.02
N ASN A 26 -6.01 14.58 3.78
CA ASN A 26 -5.01 14.23 2.78
C ASN A 26 -5.55 14.42 1.37
N ARG A 27 -4.70 14.93 0.49
CA ARG A 27 -4.99 15.13 -0.92
C ARG A 27 -4.50 13.94 -1.73
N LEU A 28 -5.38 13.33 -2.52
CA LEU A 28 -5.02 12.31 -3.49
C LEU A 28 -4.78 12.94 -4.86
N GLN A 29 -3.77 12.46 -5.55
CA GLN A 29 -3.45 12.81 -6.93
C GLN A 29 -3.10 11.52 -7.67
N VAL A 30 -3.42 11.49 -8.95
CA VAL A 30 -3.10 10.36 -9.83
C VAL A 30 -2.24 10.90 -10.96
N ILE A 31 -1.12 10.25 -11.18
CA ILE A 31 -0.27 10.46 -12.35
C ILE A 31 -0.20 9.17 -13.16
N ASN A 32 -0.19 9.30 -14.47
CA ASN A 32 -0.06 8.19 -15.39
C ASN A 32 1.15 8.38 -16.30
N GLN A 33 1.70 7.29 -16.77
CA GLN A 33 2.78 7.25 -17.76
C GLN A 33 4.01 8.08 -17.34
N TYR A 34 4.38 8.01 -16.04
CA TYR A 34 5.57 8.70 -15.54
C TYR A 34 6.84 8.06 -16.08
N GLU A 35 7.67 8.84 -16.74
CA GLU A 35 8.93 8.38 -17.33
C GLU A 35 10.11 8.64 -16.41
N VAL A 36 10.96 7.62 -16.25
CA VAL A 36 12.26 7.71 -15.57
C VAL A 36 13.32 7.29 -16.56
N LYS A 37 14.29 8.15 -16.79
CA LYS A 37 15.33 7.97 -17.83
C LYS A 37 16.66 7.55 -17.22
N GLN A 38 17.52 6.98 -18.04
CA GLN A 38 18.91 6.68 -17.65
C GLN A 38 19.66 7.93 -17.16
N ALA A 39 19.37 9.08 -17.75
CA ALA A 39 19.92 10.38 -17.30
C ALA A 39 19.57 10.71 -15.85
N ASP A 40 18.48 10.15 -15.30
CA ASP A 40 18.04 10.30 -13.91
C ASP A 40 18.66 9.25 -12.98
N GLY A 41 19.61 8.43 -13.47
CA GLY A 41 20.28 7.38 -12.70
C GLY A 41 19.60 5.99 -12.76
N ALA A 42 18.57 5.80 -13.58
CA ALA A 42 17.99 4.49 -13.84
C ALA A 42 18.91 3.63 -14.72
N ARG A 43 18.84 2.31 -14.59
CA ARG A 43 19.60 1.39 -15.49
C ARG A 43 19.07 1.39 -16.91
N HIS A 44 17.75 1.55 -17.05
CA HIS A 44 17.03 1.58 -18.31
C HIS A 44 15.92 2.63 -18.24
N ASP A 45 15.54 3.19 -19.38
CA ASP A 45 14.35 4.03 -19.45
C ASP A 45 13.13 3.18 -19.09
N ASN A 46 12.36 3.67 -18.12
CA ASN A 46 11.16 3.00 -17.64
C ASN A 46 9.98 3.99 -17.68
N ARG A 47 8.80 3.45 -17.90
CA ARG A 47 7.55 4.20 -17.87
C ARG A 47 6.57 3.48 -16.94
N TYR A 48 6.18 4.17 -15.89
CA TYR A 48 5.28 3.65 -14.87
C TYR A 48 3.83 3.90 -15.29
N ASP A 49 2.98 2.87 -15.25
CA ASP A 49 1.63 3.00 -15.77
C ASP A 49 0.79 4.00 -14.98
N VAL A 50 0.54 3.75 -13.70
CA VAL A 50 -0.23 4.66 -12.84
C VAL A 50 0.38 4.71 -11.45
N THR A 51 0.45 5.92 -10.90
CA THR A 51 0.90 6.15 -9.52
C THR A 51 -0.10 7.02 -8.79
N ILE A 52 -0.47 6.63 -7.57
CA ILE A 52 -1.32 7.42 -6.69
C ILE A 52 -0.45 8.10 -5.64
N LEU A 53 -0.55 9.41 -5.59
CA LEU A 53 0.15 10.25 -4.63
C LEU A 53 -0.79 10.61 -3.48
N VAL A 54 -0.24 10.64 -2.28
CA VAL A 54 -0.89 11.21 -1.10
C VAL A 54 -0.06 12.40 -0.63
N ASN A 55 -0.61 13.60 -0.69
CA ASN A 55 0.10 14.85 -0.39
C ASN A 55 1.43 15.00 -1.16
N GLY A 56 1.49 14.49 -2.39
CA GLY A 56 2.67 14.53 -3.25
C GLY A 56 3.60 13.31 -3.12
N PHE A 57 3.41 12.43 -2.13
CA PHE A 57 4.22 11.21 -1.99
C PHE A 57 3.63 10.04 -2.79
N PRO A 58 4.40 9.36 -3.64
CA PRO A 58 3.94 8.19 -4.38
C PRO A 58 3.82 6.98 -3.43
N LEU A 59 2.62 6.73 -2.94
CA LEU A 59 2.39 5.66 -1.97
C LEU A 59 1.80 4.39 -2.59
N VAL A 60 1.18 4.50 -3.77
CA VAL A 60 0.63 3.34 -4.48
C VAL A 60 1.09 3.36 -5.93
N HIS A 61 1.60 2.24 -6.39
CA HIS A 61 1.94 2.04 -7.80
C HIS A 61 1.08 0.94 -8.39
N VAL A 62 0.53 1.19 -9.58
CA VAL A 62 -0.34 0.28 -10.32
C VAL A 62 0.31 -0.09 -11.63
N GLU A 63 0.47 -1.36 -11.89
CA GLU A 63 0.99 -1.90 -13.15
C GLU A 63 -0.09 -2.66 -13.89
N LEU A 64 -0.28 -2.33 -15.14
CA LEU A 64 -1.37 -2.81 -15.98
C LEU A 64 -0.84 -3.68 -17.13
N LYS A 65 -1.55 -4.72 -17.43
CA LYS A 65 -1.34 -5.55 -18.61
C LYS A 65 -2.63 -5.69 -19.41
N ARG A 66 -2.49 -6.00 -20.68
CA ARG A 66 -3.64 -6.28 -21.54
C ARG A 66 -4.38 -7.53 -21.08
N ARG A 67 -5.67 -7.59 -21.34
CA ARG A 67 -6.46 -8.81 -21.13
C ARG A 67 -5.81 -9.98 -21.87
N GLY A 68 -5.84 -11.17 -21.24
CA GLY A 68 -5.19 -12.38 -21.77
C GLY A 68 -3.72 -12.54 -21.37
N VAL A 69 -3.04 -11.48 -20.92
CA VAL A 69 -1.67 -11.59 -20.37
C VAL A 69 -1.74 -12.07 -18.92
N ALA A 70 -0.84 -12.97 -18.55
CA ALA A 70 -0.76 -13.44 -17.16
C ALA A 70 -0.48 -12.27 -16.21
N ILE A 71 -1.26 -12.17 -15.13
CA ILE A 71 -1.09 -11.10 -14.11
C ILE A 71 0.32 -11.12 -13.48
N ARG A 72 0.99 -12.28 -13.47
CA ARG A 72 2.37 -12.43 -13.00
C ARG A 72 3.36 -11.57 -13.79
N GLU A 73 3.07 -11.24 -15.04
CA GLU A 73 3.92 -10.34 -15.83
C GLU A 73 3.95 -8.92 -15.25
N ALA A 74 2.80 -8.39 -14.79
CA ALA A 74 2.75 -7.11 -14.09
C ALA A 74 3.57 -7.15 -12.79
N PHE A 75 3.46 -8.23 -12.03
CA PHE A 75 4.24 -8.45 -10.82
C PHE A 75 5.75 -8.48 -11.10
N ASN A 76 6.18 -9.21 -12.11
CA ASN A 76 7.59 -9.30 -12.50
C ASN A 76 8.12 -7.94 -12.95
N GLN A 77 7.30 -7.13 -13.60
CA GLN A 77 7.68 -5.79 -14.04
C GLN A 77 7.91 -4.85 -12.86
N ILE A 78 7.06 -4.85 -11.83
CA ILE A 78 7.27 -4.08 -10.60
C ILE A 78 8.57 -4.51 -9.91
N ASN A 79 8.84 -5.82 -9.80
CA ASN A 79 10.10 -6.30 -9.22
C ASN A 79 11.32 -5.82 -10.01
N ARG A 80 11.20 -5.66 -11.34
CA ARG A 80 12.24 -5.06 -12.17
C ARG A 80 12.42 -3.58 -11.85
N TYR A 81 11.34 -2.80 -11.77
CA TYR A 81 11.39 -1.39 -11.43
C TYR A 81 12.02 -1.14 -10.06
N GLN A 82 11.72 -1.96 -9.07
CA GLN A 82 12.32 -1.88 -7.74
C GLN A 82 13.84 -2.03 -7.78
N ARG A 83 14.38 -2.87 -8.67
CA ARG A 83 15.83 -3.06 -8.83
C ARG A 83 16.50 -1.98 -9.67
N ASP A 84 15.77 -1.45 -10.67
CA ASP A 84 16.38 -0.72 -11.77
C ASP A 84 16.14 0.78 -11.70
N SER A 85 15.00 1.23 -11.16
CA SER A 85 14.61 2.63 -11.33
C SER A 85 13.85 3.30 -10.18
N PHE A 86 13.27 2.60 -9.22
CA PHE A 86 12.55 3.25 -8.12
C PHE A 86 13.44 4.13 -7.23
N TRP A 87 14.74 3.92 -7.27
CA TRP A 87 15.73 4.69 -6.54
C TRP A 87 16.36 5.83 -7.36
N ALA A 88 15.98 5.94 -8.64
CA ALA A 88 16.49 6.93 -9.56
C ALA A 88 15.71 8.26 -9.50
N GLY A 89 16.23 9.28 -10.13
CA GLY A 89 15.60 10.59 -10.22
C GLY A 89 15.45 11.27 -8.86
N CYS A 90 14.22 11.63 -8.51
CA CYS A 90 13.92 12.29 -7.23
C CYS A 90 13.94 11.34 -6.02
N GLY A 91 14.12 10.03 -6.23
CA GLY A 91 14.11 9.01 -5.18
C GLY A 91 12.75 8.80 -4.47
N LEU A 92 11.70 9.53 -4.86
CA LEU A 92 10.41 9.48 -4.15
C LEU A 92 9.68 8.14 -4.29
N TYR A 93 9.95 7.38 -5.35
CA TYR A 93 9.33 6.06 -5.54
C TYR A 93 9.76 5.01 -4.49
N GLU A 94 10.80 5.29 -3.73
CA GLU A 94 11.16 4.47 -2.56
C GLU A 94 10.03 4.42 -1.50
N TYR A 95 9.15 5.44 -1.47
CA TYR A 95 8.04 5.53 -0.51
C TYR A 95 6.82 4.72 -0.91
N VAL A 96 6.81 4.06 -2.07
CA VAL A 96 5.69 3.21 -2.49
C VAL A 96 5.47 2.09 -1.47
N GLN A 97 4.28 2.08 -0.87
CA GLN A 97 3.88 1.11 0.16
C GLN A 97 3.05 -0.03 -0.41
N ILE A 98 2.18 0.27 -1.36
CA ILE A 98 1.24 -0.68 -1.95
C ILE A 98 1.47 -0.78 -3.45
N PHE A 99 1.50 -2.00 -3.92
CA PHE A 99 1.46 -2.34 -5.33
C PHE A 99 0.11 -2.92 -5.71
N VAL A 100 -0.39 -2.52 -6.86
CA VAL A 100 -1.57 -3.10 -7.50
C VAL A 100 -1.16 -3.60 -8.87
N ILE A 101 -1.56 -4.81 -9.20
CA ILE A 101 -1.31 -5.45 -10.49
C ILE A 101 -2.64 -5.85 -11.12
N SER A 102 -2.79 -5.62 -12.40
CA SER A 102 -4.01 -5.99 -13.12
C SER A 102 -3.76 -6.33 -14.58
N ASN A 103 -4.58 -7.25 -15.09
CA ASN A 103 -4.72 -7.49 -16.52
C ASN A 103 -6.16 -7.20 -17.01
N GLY A 104 -6.88 -6.36 -16.25
CA GLY A 104 -8.27 -5.99 -16.52
C GLY A 104 -9.29 -7.00 -16.00
N THR A 105 -9.01 -8.30 -16.06
CA THR A 105 -9.89 -9.39 -15.58
C THR A 105 -9.54 -9.80 -14.14
N ASN A 106 -8.26 -9.83 -13.83
CA ASN A 106 -7.75 -10.13 -12.50
C ASN A 106 -6.97 -8.94 -11.97
N THR A 107 -7.32 -8.51 -10.76
CA THR A 107 -6.66 -7.40 -10.06
C THR A 107 -6.31 -7.84 -8.65
N LYS A 108 -5.05 -7.66 -8.28
CA LYS A 108 -4.53 -8.01 -6.97
C LYS A 108 -3.71 -6.86 -6.39
N TYR A 109 -3.58 -6.83 -5.09
CA TYR A 109 -2.72 -5.89 -4.37
C TYR A 109 -1.79 -6.60 -3.39
N TYR A 110 -0.70 -5.94 -3.02
CA TYR A 110 0.26 -6.40 -2.03
C TYR A 110 1.10 -5.23 -1.51
N SER A 111 1.73 -5.41 -0.38
CA SER A 111 2.62 -4.41 0.21
C SER A 111 4.05 -4.53 -0.30
N ASN A 112 4.79 -3.44 -0.25
CA ASN A 112 6.23 -3.42 -0.49
C ASN A 112 6.97 -4.01 0.73
N SER A 113 6.91 -5.31 0.88
CA SER A 113 7.45 -6.03 2.05
C SER A 113 8.99 -6.02 2.10
N THR A 114 9.66 -5.74 0.99
CA THR A 114 11.13 -5.75 0.89
C THR A 114 11.76 -4.36 0.93
N ARG A 115 10.96 -3.30 1.13
CA ARG A 115 11.44 -1.91 1.11
C ARG A 115 12.60 -1.68 2.08
N TYR A 116 12.49 -2.18 3.30
CA TYR A 116 13.53 -1.98 4.31
C TYR A 116 14.87 -2.61 3.92
N ASN A 117 14.84 -3.82 3.38
CA ASN A 117 16.05 -4.51 2.90
C ASN A 117 16.68 -3.76 1.72
N ALA A 118 15.86 -3.22 0.81
CA ALA A 118 16.33 -2.43 -0.32
C ALA A 118 17.02 -1.13 0.13
N ILE A 119 16.47 -0.43 1.13
CA ILE A 119 17.08 0.76 1.73
C ILE A 119 18.42 0.42 2.36
N LYS A 120 18.45 -0.62 3.20
CA LYS A 120 19.65 -1.06 3.88
C LYS A 120 20.77 -1.45 2.91
N ASP A 121 20.42 -2.17 1.82
CA ASP A 121 21.37 -2.51 0.75
C ASP A 121 21.91 -1.26 0.03
N ALA A 122 21.08 -0.24 -0.14
CA ALA A 122 21.49 1.02 -0.78
C ALA A 122 22.43 1.86 0.11
N GLU A 123 22.19 1.88 1.43
CA GLU A 123 22.96 2.68 2.39
C GLU A 123 24.30 2.02 2.79
N HIS A 124 24.33 0.71 2.94
CA HIS A 124 25.47 -0.01 3.54
C HIS A 124 26.22 -0.93 2.58
N GLY A 125 25.79 -1.00 1.32
CA GLY A 125 26.28 -2.02 0.39
C GLY A 125 25.77 -3.42 0.71
N LYS A 126 25.82 -4.31 -0.28
CA LYS A 126 25.32 -5.70 -0.14
C LYS A 126 26.28 -6.55 0.69
N THR A 127 26.03 -6.68 1.97
CA THR A 127 26.80 -7.56 2.87
C THR A 127 26.31 -9.00 2.87
N LYS A 128 25.04 -9.26 2.54
CA LYS A 128 24.42 -10.59 2.36
C LYS A 128 23.39 -10.52 1.24
N LYS A 129 23.09 -11.66 0.60
CA LYS A 129 21.97 -11.79 -0.36
C LYS A 129 20.64 -11.77 0.38
N GLU A 130 20.22 -10.61 0.87
CA GLU A 130 18.89 -10.45 1.44
C GLU A 130 17.85 -10.45 0.32
N LYS A 131 16.64 -10.91 0.63
CA LYS A 131 15.54 -10.95 -0.33
C LYS A 131 15.02 -9.53 -0.57
N THR A 132 15.34 -8.96 -1.72
CA THR A 132 14.90 -7.61 -2.15
C THR A 132 13.73 -7.65 -3.13
N SER A 133 13.17 -8.81 -3.42
CA SER A 133 12.00 -8.98 -4.29
C SER A 133 10.82 -9.51 -3.52
N ASN A 134 9.64 -8.91 -3.73
CA ASN A 134 8.40 -9.38 -3.14
C ASN A 134 8.06 -10.81 -3.63
N SER A 135 7.26 -11.54 -2.87
CA SER A 135 6.73 -12.84 -3.28
C SER A 135 5.33 -12.69 -3.87
N PHE A 136 5.07 -13.35 -4.99
CA PHE A 136 3.74 -13.37 -5.60
C PHE A 136 2.67 -14.02 -4.69
N GLU A 137 3.07 -14.88 -3.77
CA GLU A 137 2.20 -15.52 -2.78
C GLU A 137 1.57 -14.51 -1.79
N PHE A 138 2.20 -13.34 -1.61
CA PHE A 138 1.66 -12.27 -0.77
C PHE A 138 0.61 -11.40 -1.47
N THR A 139 0.37 -11.63 -2.77
CA THR A 139 -0.70 -10.91 -3.47
C THR A 139 -2.08 -11.38 -3.02
N SER A 140 -3.00 -10.43 -2.84
CA SER A 140 -4.38 -10.70 -2.45
C SER A 140 -5.37 -10.08 -3.41
N TYR A 141 -6.51 -10.71 -3.58
CA TYR A 141 -7.68 -10.06 -4.16
C TYR A 141 -8.33 -9.15 -3.12
N TRP A 142 -8.97 -8.09 -3.60
CA TRP A 142 -9.88 -7.29 -2.81
C TRP A 142 -11.25 -7.96 -2.72
N ALA A 143 -12.05 -7.61 -1.71
CA ALA A 143 -13.41 -8.10 -1.57
C ALA A 143 -14.35 -6.98 -1.11
N ASP A 144 -15.63 -7.12 -1.42
CA ASP A 144 -16.68 -6.24 -0.94
C ASP A 144 -17.08 -6.54 0.52
N ALA A 145 -18.05 -5.78 1.04
CA ALA A 145 -18.55 -5.93 2.42
C ALA A 145 -19.19 -7.31 2.71
N ASN A 146 -19.59 -8.03 1.67
CA ASN A 146 -20.15 -9.37 1.75
C ASN A 146 -19.09 -10.48 1.58
N ASN A 147 -17.81 -10.09 1.58
CA ASN A 147 -16.66 -10.98 1.32
C ASN A 147 -16.67 -11.60 -0.10
N ARG A 148 -17.36 -10.96 -1.04
CA ARG A 148 -17.29 -11.35 -2.45
C ARG A 148 -16.02 -10.80 -3.07
N VAL A 149 -15.22 -11.68 -3.65
CA VAL A 149 -13.96 -11.31 -4.31
C VAL A 149 -14.23 -10.46 -5.55
N LEU A 150 -13.54 -9.33 -5.64
CA LEU A 150 -13.57 -8.40 -6.77
C LEU A 150 -12.33 -8.62 -7.62
N THR A 151 -12.49 -9.28 -8.75
CA THR A 151 -11.39 -9.58 -9.67
C THR A 151 -11.24 -8.53 -10.77
N ASP A 152 -12.37 -8.01 -11.28
CA ASP A 152 -12.38 -7.02 -12.35
C ASP A 152 -11.74 -5.69 -11.90
N LEU A 153 -10.97 -5.08 -12.80
CA LEU A 153 -10.26 -3.81 -12.52
C LEU A 153 -11.21 -2.66 -12.17
N ILE A 154 -12.35 -2.57 -12.83
CA ILE A 154 -13.29 -1.45 -12.61
C ILE A 154 -13.95 -1.57 -11.23
N ASP A 155 -14.41 -2.78 -10.87
CA ASP A 155 -15.02 -3.02 -9.56
C ASP A 155 -14.01 -2.86 -8.42
N PHE A 156 -12.77 -3.34 -8.64
CA PHE A 156 -11.66 -3.08 -7.73
C PHE A 156 -11.42 -1.59 -7.55
N THR A 157 -11.31 -0.84 -8.65
CA THR A 157 -11.01 0.60 -8.63
C THR A 157 -12.09 1.39 -7.89
N ARG A 158 -13.37 1.09 -8.13
CA ARG A 158 -14.50 1.77 -7.47
C ARG A 158 -14.47 1.64 -5.95
N THR A 159 -13.97 0.52 -5.43
CA THR A 159 -13.99 0.23 -4.00
C THR A 159 -12.64 0.47 -3.34
N PHE A 160 -11.57 -0.12 -3.86
CA PHE A 160 -10.23 -0.02 -3.26
C PHE A 160 -9.65 1.39 -3.35
N PHE A 161 -9.82 2.08 -4.48
CA PHE A 161 -9.33 3.44 -4.70
C PHE A 161 -10.33 4.54 -4.29
N ALA A 162 -11.48 4.19 -3.72
CA ALA A 162 -12.30 5.19 -3.02
C ALA A 162 -11.44 5.88 -1.95
N LYS A 163 -11.51 7.22 -1.89
CA LYS A 163 -10.60 8.05 -1.06
C LYS A 163 -10.49 7.53 0.39
N HIS A 164 -11.64 7.22 1.00
CA HIS A 164 -11.65 6.70 2.38
C HIS A 164 -10.93 5.36 2.48
N THR A 165 -11.19 4.44 1.54
CA THR A 165 -10.65 3.08 1.57
C THR A 165 -9.14 3.09 1.42
N ILE A 166 -8.60 3.72 0.35
CA ILE A 166 -7.16 3.71 0.11
C ILE A 166 -6.38 4.43 1.22
N LEU A 167 -6.91 5.53 1.74
CA LEU A 167 -6.29 6.22 2.87
C LEU A 167 -6.33 5.37 4.15
N SER A 168 -7.42 4.63 4.41
CA SER A 168 -7.50 3.69 5.53
C SER A 168 -6.52 2.53 5.36
N VAL A 169 -6.38 1.97 4.15
CA VAL A 169 -5.40 0.93 3.85
C VAL A 169 -3.99 1.43 4.19
N LEU A 170 -3.61 2.60 3.70
CA LEU A 170 -2.27 3.16 3.89
C LEU A 170 -1.97 3.56 5.35
N THR A 171 -2.98 3.99 6.12
CA THR A 171 -2.75 4.58 7.45
C THR A 171 -3.12 3.68 8.62
N ARG A 172 -4.00 2.70 8.42
CA ARG A 172 -4.55 1.84 9.47
C ARG A 172 -4.32 0.34 9.22
N TYR A 173 -4.40 -0.10 7.95
CA TYR A 173 -4.36 -1.53 7.61
C TYR A 173 -3.02 -1.98 7.03
N CYS A 174 -2.02 -1.10 7.04
CA CYS A 174 -0.61 -1.46 6.85
C CYS A 174 0.07 -1.49 8.21
N ILE A 175 0.79 -2.56 8.49
CA ILE A 175 1.54 -2.77 9.73
C ILE A 175 3.00 -3.10 9.43
N PHE A 176 3.89 -2.73 10.34
CA PHE A 176 5.27 -3.20 10.31
C PHE A 176 5.46 -4.34 11.29
N THR A 177 6.10 -5.41 10.84
CA THR A 177 6.57 -6.48 11.72
C THR A 177 7.76 -6.02 12.56
N SER A 178 8.17 -6.82 13.56
CA SER A 178 9.41 -6.60 14.31
C SER A 178 10.65 -6.54 13.42
N GLU A 179 10.61 -7.23 12.29
CA GLU A 179 11.66 -7.24 11.26
C GLU A 179 11.56 -6.07 10.27
N LYS A 180 10.71 -5.08 10.57
CA LYS A 180 10.43 -3.90 9.73
C LYS A 180 9.87 -4.22 8.34
N MET A 181 9.31 -5.41 8.16
CA MET A 181 8.60 -5.78 6.95
C MET A 181 7.22 -5.12 6.94
N LEU A 182 6.92 -4.40 5.86
CA LEU A 182 5.60 -3.80 5.67
C LEU A 182 4.62 -4.87 5.19
N MET A 183 3.54 -5.05 5.94
CA MET A 183 2.45 -5.97 5.61
C MET A 183 1.15 -5.18 5.42
N VAL A 184 0.32 -5.61 4.47
CA VAL A 184 -1.03 -5.07 4.26
C VAL A 184 -2.06 -6.16 4.62
N MET A 185 -3.08 -5.76 5.37
CA MET A 185 -4.16 -6.66 5.77
C MET A 185 -4.99 -7.11 4.56
N ARG A 186 -5.45 -8.36 4.61
CA ARG A 186 -6.42 -8.90 3.65
C ARG A 186 -7.83 -8.46 4.02
N PRO A 187 -8.81 -8.44 3.07
CA PRO A 187 -10.16 -7.93 3.33
C PRO A 187 -10.85 -8.56 4.53
N TYR A 188 -10.78 -9.87 4.69
CA TYR A 188 -11.39 -10.55 5.83
C TYR A 188 -10.74 -10.19 7.18
N GLN A 189 -9.44 -9.90 7.21
CA GLN A 189 -8.73 -9.41 8.40
C GLN A 189 -9.18 -8.00 8.75
N ILE A 190 -9.34 -7.13 7.76
CA ILE A 190 -9.88 -5.77 7.94
C ILE A 190 -11.28 -5.85 8.53
N THR A 191 -12.16 -6.66 7.93
CA THR A 191 -13.55 -6.83 8.40
C THR A 191 -13.59 -7.36 9.83
N ALA A 192 -12.76 -8.34 10.16
CA ALA A 192 -12.69 -8.89 11.52
C ALA A 192 -12.24 -7.81 12.52
N THR A 193 -11.18 -7.07 12.20
CA THR A 193 -10.65 -5.99 13.06
C THR A 193 -11.68 -4.90 13.30
N GLU A 194 -12.34 -4.41 12.26
CA GLU A 194 -13.37 -3.37 12.38
C GLU A 194 -14.57 -3.85 13.22
N ARG A 195 -14.99 -5.09 13.05
CA ARG A 195 -16.07 -5.67 13.85
C ARG A 195 -15.69 -5.83 15.33
N ILE A 196 -14.43 -6.20 15.62
CA ILE A 196 -13.92 -6.26 17.00
C ILE A 196 -13.95 -4.87 17.63
N LEU A 197 -13.37 -3.88 16.95
CA LEU A 197 -13.32 -2.50 17.45
C LEU A 197 -14.71 -1.94 17.70
N ASN A 198 -15.64 -2.13 16.77
CA ASN A 198 -17.03 -1.70 16.92
C ASN A 198 -17.72 -2.42 18.10
N ARG A 199 -17.46 -3.72 18.28
CA ARG A 199 -18.02 -4.47 19.43
C ARG A 199 -17.49 -3.92 20.77
N ILE A 200 -16.19 -3.64 20.85
CA ILE A 200 -15.57 -3.04 22.02
C ILE A 200 -16.19 -1.68 22.33
N GLU A 201 -16.37 -0.83 21.31
CA GLU A 201 -16.99 0.48 21.48
C GLU A 201 -18.43 0.39 21.97
N ILE A 202 -19.26 -0.49 21.37
CA ILE A 202 -20.62 -0.73 21.81
C ILE A 202 -20.66 -1.23 23.26
N THR A 203 -19.80 -2.18 23.61
CA THR A 203 -19.71 -2.72 24.98
C THR A 203 -19.34 -1.64 25.99
N ASN A 204 -18.40 -0.78 25.67
CA ASN A 204 -17.99 0.35 26.52
C ASN A 204 -19.12 1.37 26.69
N ASN A 205 -19.76 1.77 25.59
CA ASN A 205 -20.83 2.78 25.63
C ASN A 205 -22.06 2.33 26.40
N TYR A 206 -22.43 1.05 26.27
CA TYR A 206 -23.58 0.46 26.93
C TYR A 206 -23.26 -0.29 28.23
N LYS A 207 -21.99 -0.23 28.71
CA LYS A 207 -21.50 -0.88 29.93
C LYS A 207 -21.84 -2.39 30.01
N LYS A 208 -21.80 -3.09 28.89
CA LYS A 208 -22.11 -4.53 28.78
C LYS A 208 -20.94 -5.44 29.15
N TYR A 209 -20.17 -5.04 30.16
CA TYR A 209 -18.98 -5.79 30.62
C TYR A 209 -19.39 -7.12 31.25
N GLY A 210 -18.70 -8.20 30.91
CA GLY A 210 -18.93 -9.53 31.46
C GLY A 210 -20.23 -10.23 30.98
N THR A 211 -20.89 -9.63 29.96
CA THR A 211 -22.10 -10.26 29.37
C THR A 211 -21.77 -10.92 28.03
N ILE A 212 -22.58 -11.89 27.62
CA ILE A 212 -22.47 -12.57 26.33
C ILE A 212 -22.63 -11.55 25.16
N GLU A 213 -23.54 -10.57 25.34
CA GLU A 213 -23.81 -9.54 24.34
C GLU A 213 -22.64 -8.56 24.18
N GLY A 214 -21.80 -8.38 25.21
CA GLY A 214 -20.60 -7.57 25.15
C GLY A 214 -19.42 -8.26 24.46
N GLY A 215 -19.48 -9.59 24.32
CA GLY A 215 -18.45 -10.39 23.68
C GLY A 215 -18.74 -10.70 22.21
N GLY A 216 -17.98 -11.65 21.69
CA GLY A 216 -18.13 -12.18 20.34
C GLY A 216 -17.05 -13.21 20.00
N TYR A 217 -17.18 -13.80 18.83
CA TYR A 217 -16.19 -14.74 18.31
C TYR A 217 -15.94 -14.46 16.83
N ILE A 218 -14.78 -14.86 16.35
CA ILE A 218 -14.40 -14.79 14.96
C ILE A 218 -14.15 -16.21 14.48
N TRP A 219 -14.81 -16.56 13.40
CA TRP A 219 -14.66 -17.88 12.78
C TRP A 219 -13.90 -17.73 11.46
N HIS A 220 -12.64 -18.11 11.47
CA HIS A 220 -11.81 -18.18 10.29
C HIS A 220 -11.33 -19.60 10.02
N THR A 221 -11.01 -19.90 8.76
CA THR A 221 -10.37 -21.17 8.40
C THR A 221 -8.95 -21.21 8.94
N THR A 222 -8.47 -22.42 9.23
CA THR A 222 -7.06 -22.63 9.66
C THR A 222 -6.09 -22.06 8.64
N GLY A 223 -5.08 -21.35 9.11
CA GLY A 223 -4.07 -20.74 8.26
C GLY A 223 -4.48 -19.42 7.57
N SER A 224 -5.63 -18.86 7.91
CA SER A 224 -6.05 -17.56 7.37
C SER A 224 -5.30 -16.35 7.99
N GLY A 225 -4.54 -16.55 9.05
CA GLY A 225 -3.81 -15.50 9.75
C GLY A 225 -4.50 -15.01 11.00
#